data_7eb84827a864a8c72fc6b1c71d410c21
#
_entry.id   7eb84827a864a8c72fc6b1c71d410c21
#
_cell.length_a   1.000
_cell.length_b   1.000
_cell.length_c   1.000
_cell.angle_alpha   90.00
_cell.angle_beta   90.00
_cell.angle_gamma   90.00
#
_symmetry.space_group_name_H-M   'P 1'
#
loop_
_entity.id
_entity.type
_entity.pdbx_description
1 polymer ?
#
loop_
_entity_poly.entity_id
_entity_poly.type
_entity_poly.pdbx_seq_one_letter_code
_entity_poly.pdbx_strand_id
1 'polypeptide(L)'
;MRKHIEGFIEQLEDAFSIGEKADFLIPNKEINNVLILGVGGSGIGGTIVAKNALLGAAIPVMTCNDYHIPEYVNHDTLVIACSYSGNTEETLTALKKCEKKNAEIAAVTSGGQLKEICQLKKYNHIIIPKGNPPRSCLGYSLTEQLFILVKYSVLPEYALDDLKSAIRLLKNNNSEIIKEADLVAQRIFGKFPVIYGTDKFEPVSIRFRQQLNENSKELCWHQKFPEMNHNEIVGWASGNGNLSVVMFRNDDDYYRNQERMEFTKKVIKDKGSSVTEIISKGNSFLEKSLYLIYLTDWTTLFIAEKKQIDPVEIKVIDALKDYLLTIK
;
A
#
# COMPACT_ATOMS: atom_id res chain seq x y z
N MET A 1 11.55 10.95 9.52
CA MET A 1 10.47 10.65 8.53
C MET A 1 10.51 11.62 7.34
N ARG A 2 10.65 12.94 7.55
CA ARG A 2 10.68 13.95 6.47
C ARG A 2 11.60 13.54 5.31
N LYS A 3 12.89 13.27 5.58
CA LYS A 3 13.86 12.85 4.56
C LYS A 3 13.42 11.60 3.74
N HIS A 4 12.68 10.68 4.36
CA HIS A 4 12.21 9.49 3.66
C HIS A 4 11.02 9.78 2.73
N ILE A 5 10.15 10.73 3.12
CA ILE A 5 9.03 11.14 2.27
C ILE A 5 9.55 12.03 1.13
N GLU A 6 10.46 12.96 1.41
CA GLU A 6 11.13 13.77 0.38
C GLU A 6 11.81 12.89 -0.67
N GLY A 7 12.50 11.83 -0.24
CA GLY A 7 13.21 10.90 -1.13
C GLY A 7 12.32 9.83 -1.77
N PHE A 8 10.98 9.93 -1.71
CA PHE A 8 10.11 8.87 -2.25
C PHE A 8 10.19 8.74 -3.77
N ILE A 9 10.34 9.85 -4.47
CA ILE A 9 10.46 9.87 -5.95
C ILE A 9 11.75 9.21 -6.38
N GLU A 10 12.87 9.57 -5.75
CA GLU A 10 14.19 8.97 -5.98
C GLU A 10 14.18 7.48 -5.61
N GLN A 11 13.44 7.10 -4.58
CA GLN A 11 13.25 5.70 -4.20
C GLN A 11 12.56 4.89 -5.31
N LEU A 12 11.53 5.46 -5.96
CA LEU A 12 10.86 4.82 -7.10
C LEU A 12 11.80 4.65 -8.30
N GLU A 13 12.66 5.64 -8.57
CA GLU A 13 13.65 5.56 -9.63
C GLU A 13 14.74 4.52 -9.36
N ASP A 14 15.26 4.50 -8.13
CA ASP A 14 16.24 3.50 -7.71
C ASP A 14 15.64 2.09 -7.76
N ALA A 15 14.42 1.91 -7.24
CA ALA A 15 13.68 0.67 -7.34
C ALA A 15 13.49 0.24 -8.80
N PHE A 16 13.11 1.16 -9.69
CA PHE A 16 12.97 0.84 -11.11
C PHE A 16 14.29 0.31 -11.70
N SER A 17 15.43 0.94 -11.37
CA SER A 17 16.77 0.50 -11.82
C SER A 17 17.15 -0.88 -11.24
N ILE A 18 16.75 -1.18 -10.01
CA ILE A 18 16.99 -2.49 -9.38
C ILE A 18 16.17 -3.58 -10.09
N GLY A 19 14.87 -3.37 -10.27
CA GLY A 19 13.97 -4.32 -10.90
C GLY A 19 14.32 -4.59 -12.38
N GLU A 20 14.75 -3.56 -13.11
CA GLU A 20 15.21 -3.69 -14.51
C GLU A 20 16.43 -4.60 -14.62
N LYS A 21 17.36 -4.53 -13.67
CA LYS A 21 18.59 -5.34 -13.62
C LYS A 21 18.38 -6.73 -13.01
N ALA A 22 17.22 -7.00 -12.42
CA ALA A 22 16.96 -8.28 -11.78
C ALA A 22 16.93 -9.40 -12.82
N ASP A 23 17.77 -10.42 -12.62
CA ASP A 23 17.85 -11.59 -13.47
C ASP A 23 17.10 -12.76 -12.82
N PHE A 24 16.13 -13.33 -13.56
CA PHE A 24 15.24 -14.36 -13.06
C PHE A 24 15.34 -15.62 -13.92
N LEU A 25 15.42 -16.76 -13.26
CA LEU A 25 15.24 -18.06 -13.88
C LEU A 25 13.75 -18.41 -13.86
N ILE A 26 13.04 -18.03 -14.92
CA ILE A 26 11.62 -18.31 -15.04
C ILE A 26 11.40 -19.78 -15.42
N PRO A 27 10.68 -20.56 -14.59
CA PRO A 27 10.41 -21.96 -14.90
C PRO A 27 9.47 -22.09 -16.10
N ASN A 28 9.69 -23.15 -16.89
CA ASN A 28 8.77 -23.48 -17.99
C ASN A 28 7.54 -24.23 -17.45
N LYS A 29 6.68 -23.48 -16.73
CA LYS A 29 5.39 -23.98 -16.23
C LYS A 29 4.35 -22.87 -16.29
N GLU A 30 3.09 -23.25 -16.38
CA GLU A 30 1.99 -22.33 -16.34
C GLU A 30 1.77 -21.84 -14.90
N ILE A 31 1.49 -20.55 -14.75
CA ILE A 31 1.08 -19.94 -13.48
C ILE A 31 -0.40 -19.60 -13.60
N ASN A 32 -1.22 -20.16 -12.72
CA ASN A 32 -2.68 -20.03 -12.75
C ASN A 32 -3.22 -19.03 -11.72
N ASN A 33 -2.44 -18.68 -10.73
CA ASN A 33 -2.77 -17.66 -9.74
C ASN A 33 -1.51 -17.17 -9.03
N VAL A 34 -1.64 -16.00 -8.39
CA VAL A 34 -0.54 -15.39 -7.62
C VAL A 34 -1.00 -15.15 -6.19
N LEU A 35 -0.13 -15.44 -5.22
CA LEU A 35 -0.31 -15.09 -3.82
C LEU A 35 0.85 -14.21 -3.33
N ILE A 36 0.56 -12.99 -2.92
CA ILE A 36 1.54 -12.07 -2.34
C ILE A 36 1.48 -12.16 -0.82
N LEU A 37 2.57 -12.58 -0.19
CA LEU A 37 2.73 -12.66 1.25
C LEU A 37 3.40 -11.39 1.77
N GLY A 38 2.85 -10.77 2.80
CA GLY A 38 3.49 -9.63 3.45
C GLY A 38 2.58 -8.95 4.47
N VAL A 39 3.18 -8.29 5.46
CA VAL A 39 2.47 -7.60 6.55
C VAL A 39 2.95 -6.16 6.63
N GLY A 40 2.11 -5.26 7.14
CA GLY A 40 2.44 -3.85 7.36
C GLY A 40 2.91 -3.13 6.08
N GLY A 41 4.08 -2.48 6.14
CA GLY A 41 4.64 -1.74 5.00
C GLY A 41 4.94 -2.62 3.78
N SER A 42 5.33 -3.89 3.98
CA SER A 42 5.53 -4.86 2.89
C SER A 42 4.20 -5.38 2.34
N GLY A 43 3.19 -5.56 3.19
CA GLY A 43 1.88 -6.05 2.78
C GLY A 43 1.08 -5.05 1.97
N ILE A 44 1.12 -3.75 2.33
CA ILE A 44 0.35 -2.73 1.60
C ILE A 44 0.82 -2.55 0.15
N GLY A 45 2.12 -2.72 -0.11
CA GLY A 45 2.64 -2.74 -1.49
C GLY A 45 1.96 -3.83 -2.31
N GLY A 46 1.87 -5.05 -1.74
CA GLY A 46 1.17 -6.18 -2.37
C GLY A 46 -0.33 -5.92 -2.60
N THR A 47 -1.01 -5.27 -1.65
CA THR A 47 -2.42 -4.92 -1.81
C THR A 47 -2.66 -3.95 -2.96
N ILE A 48 -1.76 -2.95 -3.13
CA ILE A 48 -1.83 -2.00 -4.25
C ILE A 48 -1.56 -2.71 -5.58
N VAL A 49 -0.52 -3.56 -5.61
CA VAL A 49 -0.16 -4.34 -6.81
C VAL A 49 -1.26 -5.33 -7.20
N ALA A 50 -1.86 -6.03 -6.24
CA ALA A 50 -2.98 -6.93 -6.50
C ALA A 50 -4.19 -6.17 -7.07
N LYS A 51 -4.46 -4.96 -6.57
CA LYS A 51 -5.53 -4.10 -7.11
C LYS A 51 -5.23 -3.62 -8.52
N ASN A 52 -3.97 -3.25 -8.81
CA ASN A 52 -3.53 -2.92 -10.16
C ASN A 52 -3.69 -4.12 -11.11
N ALA A 53 -3.36 -5.31 -10.64
CA ALA A 53 -3.45 -6.54 -11.44
C ALA A 53 -4.88 -6.87 -11.87
N LEU A 54 -5.92 -6.48 -11.11
CA LEU A 54 -7.32 -6.63 -11.54
C LEU A 54 -7.64 -5.89 -12.85
N LEU A 55 -6.81 -4.94 -13.27
CA LEU A 55 -7.01 -4.14 -14.48
C LEU A 55 -6.27 -4.70 -15.70
N GLY A 56 -5.34 -5.66 -15.52
CA GLY A 56 -4.52 -6.13 -16.63
C GLY A 56 -4.06 -7.59 -16.57
N ALA A 57 -4.21 -8.28 -15.44
CA ALA A 57 -3.85 -9.68 -15.32
C ALA A 57 -4.99 -10.61 -15.79
N ALA A 58 -4.64 -11.69 -16.48
CA ALA A 58 -5.59 -12.73 -16.89
C ALA A 58 -5.89 -13.75 -15.76
N ILE A 59 -5.07 -13.76 -14.72
CA ILE A 59 -5.17 -14.68 -13.58
C ILE A 59 -5.34 -13.92 -12.28
N PRO A 60 -5.95 -14.51 -11.22
CA PRO A 60 -6.13 -13.84 -9.95
C PRO A 60 -4.79 -13.58 -9.25
N VAL A 61 -4.67 -12.36 -8.71
CA VAL A 61 -3.57 -11.94 -7.84
C VAL A 61 -4.17 -11.57 -6.48
N MET A 62 -3.82 -12.33 -5.45
CA MET A 62 -4.36 -12.22 -4.10
C MET A 62 -3.26 -11.85 -3.10
N THR A 63 -3.64 -11.35 -1.93
CA THR A 63 -2.71 -11.08 -0.83
C THR A 63 -3.03 -11.93 0.39
N CYS A 64 -2.00 -12.25 1.17
CA CYS A 64 -2.12 -12.91 2.46
C CYS A 64 -1.24 -12.20 3.50
N ASN A 65 -1.86 -11.72 4.56
CA ASN A 65 -1.21 -10.96 5.64
C ASN A 65 -1.30 -11.71 6.97
N ASP A 66 -1.37 -13.04 6.94
CA ASP A 66 -1.60 -13.92 8.07
C ASP A 66 -0.64 -15.12 8.02
N TYR A 67 -0.61 -15.89 9.08
CA TYR A 67 0.08 -17.18 9.21
C TYR A 67 -0.54 -18.29 8.35
N HIS A 68 -1.80 -18.16 7.97
CA HIS A 68 -2.55 -19.14 7.19
C HIS A 68 -2.57 -18.78 5.71
N ILE A 69 -2.36 -19.78 4.87
CA ILE A 69 -2.45 -19.62 3.41
C ILE A 69 -3.77 -20.20 2.89
N PRO A 70 -4.29 -19.67 1.77
CA PRO A 70 -5.48 -20.25 1.13
C PRO A 70 -5.23 -21.68 0.64
N GLU A 71 -6.27 -22.53 0.71
CA GLU A 71 -6.18 -23.94 0.27
C GLU A 71 -5.94 -24.11 -1.23
N TYR A 72 -6.27 -23.13 -2.06
CA TYR A 72 -6.03 -23.19 -3.50
C TYR A 72 -4.55 -23.13 -3.90
N VAL A 73 -3.66 -22.75 -2.97
CA VAL A 73 -2.22 -22.70 -3.23
C VAL A 73 -1.70 -24.08 -3.58
N ASN A 74 -1.05 -24.20 -4.72
CA ASN A 74 -0.50 -25.44 -5.27
C ASN A 74 0.75 -25.16 -6.13
N HIS A 75 1.20 -26.16 -6.90
CA HIS A 75 2.39 -26.05 -7.73
C HIS A 75 2.27 -25.03 -8.90
N ASP A 76 1.07 -24.64 -9.30
CA ASP A 76 0.80 -23.62 -10.34
C ASP A 76 0.60 -22.22 -9.76
N THR A 77 0.81 -22.06 -8.44
CA THR A 77 0.74 -20.77 -7.76
C THR A 77 2.11 -20.10 -7.76
N LEU A 78 2.19 -18.86 -8.23
CA LEU A 78 3.34 -17.97 -7.96
C LEU A 78 3.14 -17.31 -6.60
N VAL A 79 4.06 -17.56 -5.67
CA VAL A 79 4.09 -16.90 -4.36
C VAL A 79 5.16 -15.82 -4.35
N ILE A 80 4.78 -14.58 -4.04
CA ILE A 80 5.71 -13.47 -3.90
C ILE A 80 5.83 -13.14 -2.41
N ALA A 81 6.93 -13.56 -1.76
CA ALA A 81 7.17 -13.30 -0.35
C ALA A 81 7.84 -11.93 -0.16
N CYS A 82 7.16 -11.01 0.52
CA CYS A 82 7.62 -9.65 0.78
C CYS A 82 7.84 -9.42 2.26
N SER A 83 9.10 -9.23 2.66
CA SER A 83 9.47 -8.85 4.01
C SER A 83 10.70 -7.94 3.96
N TYR A 84 10.53 -6.67 4.35
CA TYR A 84 11.65 -5.72 4.36
C TYR A 84 12.77 -6.20 5.25
N SER A 85 12.49 -6.57 6.51
CA SER A 85 13.51 -7.11 7.42
C SER A 85 13.99 -8.50 7.03
N GLY A 86 13.19 -9.25 6.28
CA GLY A 86 13.39 -10.66 5.98
C GLY A 86 13.14 -11.62 7.16
N ASN A 87 12.63 -11.08 8.29
CA ASN A 87 12.41 -11.83 9.52
C ASN A 87 10.97 -11.77 10.03
N THR A 88 10.03 -11.31 9.20
CA THR A 88 8.62 -11.22 9.58
C THR A 88 8.05 -12.62 9.77
N GLU A 89 7.63 -12.93 10.98
CA GLU A 89 7.21 -14.26 11.40
C GLU A 89 6.05 -14.81 10.57
N GLU A 90 5.03 -13.99 10.36
CA GLU A 90 3.84 -14.32 9.56
C GLU A 90 4.24 -14.69 8.13
N THR A 91 5.08 -13.87 7.50
CA THR A 91 5.54 -14.09 6.12
C THR A 91 6.37 -15.36 6.00
N LEU A 92 7.29 -15.60 6.93
CA LEU A 92 8.14 -16.79 6.92
C LEU A 92 7.33 -18.08 7.20
N THR A 93 6.34 -18.00 8.09
CA THR A 93 5.44 -19.12 8.39
C THR A 93 4.56 -19.47 7.20
N ALA A 94 3.94 -18.46 6.58
CA ALA A 94 3.15 -18.64 5.36
C ALA A 94 4.00 -19.19 4.21
N LEU A 95 5.22 -18.66 4.02
CA LEU A 95 6.16 -19.15 3.00
C LEU A 95 6.46 -20.64 3.16
N LYS A 96 6.78 -21.11 4.38
CA LYS A 96 7.01 -22.53 4.65
C LYS A 96 5.82 -23.42 4.29
N LYS A 97 4.60 -22.91 4.43
CA LYS A 97 3.38 -23.64 4.02
C LYS A 97 3.25 -23.68 2.50
N CYS A 98 3.55 -22.58 1.81
CA CYS A 98 3.56 -22.53 0.35
C CYS A 98 4.62 -23.47 -0.26
N GLU A 99 5.80 -23.55 0.36
CA GLU A 99 6.86 -24.51 -0.04
C GLU A 99 6.38 -25.97 0.01
N LYS A 100 5.62 -26.34 1.06
CA LYS A 100 5.04 -27.70 1.19
C LYS A 100 3.99 -28.02 0.11
N LYS A 101 3.40 -26.99 -0.49
CA LYS A 101 2.46 -27.11 -1.63
C LYS A 101 3.19 -27.08 -2.99
N ASN A 102 4.53 -27.04 -2.98
CA ASN A 102 5.40 -26.94 -4.17
C ASN A 102 5.13 -25.70 -5.05
N ALA A 103 4.67 -24.61 -4.45
CA ALA A 103 4.43 -23.37 -5.16
C ALA A 103 5.74 -22.80 -5.77
N GLU A 104 5.62 -22.05 -6.85
CA GLU A 104 6.72 -21.25 -7.39
C GLU A 104 6.97 -20.07 -6.45
N ILE A 105 8.22 -19.81 -6.07
CA ILE A 105 8.57 -18.80 -5.09
C ILE A 105 9.41 -17.69 -5.71
N ALA A 106 8.99 -16.45 -5.51
CA ALA A 106 9.80 -15.26 -5.69
C ALA A 106 9.77 -14.41 -4.41
N ALA A 107 10.75 -13.52 -4.20
CA ALA A 107 10.80 -12.73 -2.99
C ALA A 107 11.32 -11.30 -3.20
N VAL A 108 10.90 -10.39 -2.30
CA VAL A 108 11.43 -9.03 -2.16
C VAL A 108 11.83 -8.82 -0.71
N THR A 109 13.11 -8.50 -0.46
CA THR A 109 13.63 -8.32 0.90
C THR A 109 14.88 -7.44 0.93
N SER A 110 15.21 -6.85 2.07
CA SER A 110 16.51 -6.19 2.26
C SER A 110 17.57 -7.11 2.91
N GLY A 111 17.18 -8.31 3.36
CA GLY A 111 18.09 -9.24 4.04
C GLY A 111 17.36 -10.29 4.87
N GLY A 112 17.95 -10.67 6.00
CA GLY A 112 17.38 -11.60 6.99
C GLY A 112 17.21 -13.04 6.49
N GLN A 113 16.43 -13.82 7.23
CA GLN A 113 16.18 -15.23 6.93
C GLN A 113 15.57 -15.44 5.53
N LEU A 114 14.71 -14.53 5.07
CA LEU A 114 14.09 -14.64 3.74
C LEU A 114 15.17 -14.64 2.64
N LYS A 115 16.18 -13.75 2.74
CA LYS A 115 17.31 -13.74 1.80
C LYS A 115 18.08 -15.06 1.85
N GLU A 116 18.39 -15.55 3.04
CA GLU A 116 19.15 -16.82 3.24
C GLU A 116 18.39 -18.01 2.63
N ILE A 117 17.07 -18.09 2.86
CA ILE A 117 16.20 -19.12 2.27
C ILE A 117 16.24 -19.04 0.75
N CYS A 118 16.09 -17.84 0.16
CA CYS A 118 16.11 -17.66 -1.28
C CYS A 118 17.46 -18.07 -1.89
N GLN A 119 18.57 -17.70 -1.27
CA GLN A 119 19.91 -18.08 -1.73
C GLN A 119 20.15 -19.60 -1.65
N LEU A 120 19.77 -20.22 -0.51
CA LEU A 120 19.94 -21.66 -0.30
C LEU A 120 19.11 -22.49 -1.28
N LYS A 121 17.85 -22.08 -1.51
CA LYS A 121 16.89 -22.80 -2.37
C LYS A 121 16.88 -22.31 -3.82
N LYS A 122 17.70 -21.32 -4.15
CA LYS A 122 17.80 -20.70 -5.47
C LYS A 122 16.46 -20.12 -5.97
N TYR A 123 15.68 -19.54 -5.06
CA TYR A 123 14.46 -18.82 -5.44
C TYR A 123 14.79 -17.48 -6.09
N ASN A 124 13.99 -17.08 -7.07
CA ASN A 124 14.06 -15.76 -7.64
C ASN A 124 13.82 -14.72 -6.56
N HIS A 125 14.70 -13.71 -6.43
CA HIS A 125 14.53 -12.69 -5.42
C HIS A 125 15.20 -11.38 -5.79
N ILE A 126 14.64 -10.29 -5.30
CA ILE A 126 15.18 -8.95 -5.45
C ILE A 126 15.60 -8.43 -4.08
N ILE A 127 16.84 -7.97 -4.00
CA ILE A 127 17.39 -7.35 -2.79
C ILE A 127 17.24 -5.84 -2.89
N ILE A 128 16.51 -5.25 -1.96
CA ILE A 128 16.27 -3.81 -1.85
C ILE A 128 17.17 -3.17 -0.77
N PRO A 129 17.44 -1.86 -0.83
CA PRO A 129 18.26 -1.16 0.16
C PRO A 129 17.71 -1.30 1.59
N LYS A 130 18.61 -1.50 2.57
CA LYS A 130 18.29 -1.60 4.00
C LYS A 130 18.57 -0.28 4.74
N GLY A 131 18.13 -0.20 6.00
CA GLY A 131 18.43 0.93 6.88
C GLY A 131 17.32 1.97 6.98
N ASN A 132 16.16 1.73 6.36
CA ASN A 132 15.00 2.62 6.41
C ASN A 132 13.85 2.02 7.26
N PRO A 133 12.96 2.82 7.84
CA PRO A 133 11.72 2.32 8.41
C PRO A 133 10.92 1.54 7.36
N PRO A 134 10.39 0.33 7.65
CA PRO A 134 9.70 -0.49 6.64
C PRO A 134 8.58 0.23 5.91
N ARG A 135 7.79 1.06 6.61
CA ARG A 135 6.69 1.83 6.01
C ARG A 135 7.14 2.92 5.04
N SER A 136 8.40 3.35 5.10
CA SER A 136 8.97 4.31 4.15
C SER A 136 9.56 3.65 2.90
N CYS A 137 9.51 2.31 2.80
CA CYS A 137 10.07 1.53 1.70
C CYS A 137 9.00 1.04 0.70
N LEU A 138 7.84 1.69 0.68
CA LEU A 138 6.75 1.31 -0.22
C LEU A 138 7.19 1.37 -1.69
N GLY A 139 7.96 2.40 -2.09
CA GLY A 139 8.45 2.54 -3.46
C GLY A 139 9.22 1.32 -3.92
N TYR A 140 10.12 0.79 -3.07
CA TYR A 140 10.83 -0.46 -3.38
C TYR A 140 9.88 -1.65 -3.43
N SER A 141 9.09 -1.89 -2.37
CA SER A 141 8.28 -3.11 -2.30
C SER A 141 7.23 -3.19 -3.41
N LEU A 142 6.59 -2.09 -3.76
CA LEU A 142 5.61 -2.01 -4.83
C LEU A 142 6.25 -2.23 -6.21
N THR A 143 7.33 -1.51 -6.49
CA THR A 143 8.02 -1.57 -7.78
C THR A 143 8.57 -2.97 -8.06
N GLU A 144 9.21 -3.59 -7.08
CA GLU A 144 9.82 -4.90 -7.31
C GLU A 144 8.77 -6.01 -7.48
N GLN A 145 7.62 -5.89 -6.82
CA GLN A 145 6.50 -6.80 -7.05
C GLN A 145 5.92 -6.65 -8.46
N LEU A 146 5.83 -5.42 -8.99
CA LEU A 146 5.43 -5.20 -10.38
C LEU A 146 6.43 -5.83 -11.35
N PHE A 147 7.74 -5.67 -11.13
CA PHE A 147 8.76 -6.32 -11.96
C PHE A 147 8.65 -7.84 -11.93
N ILE A 148 8.43 -8.44 -10.74
CA ILE A 148 8.20 -9.89 -10.63
C ILE A 148 7.01 -10.31 -11.49
N LEU A 149 5.86 -9.63 -11.35
CA LEU A 149 4.65 -9.98 -12.12
C LEU A 149 4.85 -9.83 -13.63
N VAL A 150 5.57 -8.80 -14.07
CA VAL A 150 5.88 -8.63 -15.51
C VAL A 150 6.85 -9.71 -16.00
N LYS A 151 7.92 -10.00 -15.26
CA LYS A 151 8.88 -11.04 -15.63
C LYS A 151 8.27 -12.45 -15.68
N TYR A 152 7.27 -12.74 -14.84
CA TYR A 152 6.48 -13.97 -14.88
C TYR A 152 5.30 -13.91 -15.88
N SER A 153 5.22 -12.85 -16.70
CA SER A 153 4.16 -12.65 -17.70
C SER A 153 2.74 -12.63 -17.12
N VAL A 154 2.60 -12.33 -15.83
CA VAL A 154 1.30 -12.12 -15.15
C VAL A 154 0.73 -10.74 -15.48
N LEU A 155 1.60 -9.74 -15.56
CA LEU A 155 1.25 -8.40 -16.01
C LEU A 155 1.96 -8.08 -17.34
N PRO A 156 1.32 -7.31 -18.21
CA PRO A 156 1.96 -6.81 -19.43
C PRO A 156 3.01 -5.73 -19.11
N GLU A 157 3.96 -5.53 -20.02
CA GLU A 157 5.06 -4.56 -19.86
C GLU A 157 4.59 -3.12 -19.67
N TYR A 158 3.44 -2.74 -20.20
CA TYR A 158 2.92 -1.38 -20.01
C TYR A 158 2.67 -1.02 -18.54
N ALA A 159 2.55 -2.00 -17.63
CA ALA A 159 2.48 -1.73 -16.19
C ALA A 159 3.75 -1.03 -15.66
N LEU A 160 4.91 -1.29 -16.28
CA LEU A 160 6.16 -0.58 -15.97
C LEU A 160 6.19 0.81 -16.60
N ASP A 161 5.56 1.01 -17.75
CA ASP A 161 5.43 2.34 -18.37
C ASP A 161 4.48 3.25 -17.57
N ASP A 162 3.41 2.69 -17.01
CA ASP A 162 2.55 3.37 -16.05
C ASP A 162 3.33 3.83 -14.81
N LEU A 163 4.23 3.00 -14.30
CA LEU A 163 5.09 3.38 -13.18
C LEU A 163 6.06 4.52 -13.56
N LYS A 164 6.71 4.45 -14.74
CA LYS A 164 7.55 5.56 -15.24
C LYS A 164 6.75 6.85 -15.37
N SER A 165 5.49 6.75 -15.83
CA SER A 165 4.60 7.90 -15.95
C SER A 165 4.24 8.47 -14.59
N ALA A 166 3.98 7.63 -13.60
CA ALA A 166 3.73 8.04 -12.22
C ALA A 166 4.95 8.78 -11.61
N ILE A 167 6.16 8.29 -11.82
CA ILE A 167 7.39 8.97 -11.37
C ILE A 167 7.48 10.37 -11.99
N ARG A 168 7.26 10.50 -13.29
CA ARG A 168 7.25 11.81 -13.97
C ARG A 168 6.16 12.73 -13.42
N LEU A 169 4.96 12.20 -13.20
CA LEU A 169 3.84 12.94 -12.62
C LEU A 169 4.19 13.53 -11.26
N LEU A 170 4.76 12.71 -10.37
CA LEU A 170 5.16 13.14 -9.04
C LEU A 170 6.25 14.23 -9.10
N LYS A 171 7.27 14.07 -9.95
CA LYS A 171 8.32 15.08 -10.14
C LYS A 171 7.76 16.42 -10.58
N ASN A 172 6.89 16.41 -11.58
CA ASN A 172 6.32 17.62 -12.16
C ASN A 172 5.34 18.34 -11.21
N ASN A 173 4.71 17.62 -10.28
CA ASN A 173 3.73 18.17 -9.36
C ASN A 173 4.20 18.25 -7.90
N ASN A 174 5.48 17.97 -7.62
CA ASN A 174 6.00 17.82 -6.26
C ASN A 174 5.63 19.00 -5.34
N SER A 175 5.91 20.23 -5.76
CA SER A 175 5.62 21.43 -4.96
C SER A 175 4.12 21.65 -4.73
N GLU A 176 3.26 21.30 -5.69
CA GLU A 176 1.82 21.41 -5.57
C GLU A 176 1.28 20.36 -4.60
N ILE A 177 1.76 19.11 -4.71
CA ILE A 177 1.39 18.02 -3.81
C ILE A 177 1.71 18.38 -2.35
N ILE A 178 2.90 18.93 -2.08
CA ILE A 178 3.31 19.32 -0.73
C ILE A 178 2.41 20.44 -0.17
N LYS A 179 2.06 21.43 -0.99
CA LYS A 179 1.14 22.52 -0.58
C LYS A 179 -0.27 21.98 -0.29
N GLU A 180 -0.79 21.12 -1.15
CA GLU A 180 -2.11 20.50 -0.96
C GLU A 180 -2.13 19.62 0.30
N ALA A 181 -1.07 18.84 0.53
CA ALA A 181 -0.92 18.01 1.73
C ALA A 181 -0.96 18.83 3.03
N ASP A 182 -0.31 20.01 3.07
CA ASP A 182 -0.38 20.90 4.26
C ASP A 182 -1.81 21.43 4.46
N LEU A 183 -2.51 21.82 3.40
CA LEU A 183 -3.92 22.23 3.51
C LEU A 183 -4.82 21.11 4.02
N VAL A 184 -4.62 19.88 3.55
CA VAL A 184 -5.36 18.70 4.07
C VAL A 184 -5.05 18.50 5.55
N ALA A 185 -3.76 18.54 5.91
CA ALA A 185 -3.33 18.40 7.31
C ALA A 185 -3.97 19.44 8.23
N GLN A 186 -4.04 20.71 7.79
CA GLN A 186 -4.69 21.78 8.55
C GLN A 186 -6.18 21.51 8.78
N ARG A 187 -6.88 20.99 7.77
CA ARG A 187 -8.34 20.74 7.82
C ARG A 187 -8.73 19.58 8.74
N ILE A 188 -7.88 18.57 8.86
CA ILE A 188 -8.16 17.37 9.67
C ILE A 188 -7.49 17.41 11.05
N PHE A 189 -6.57 18.34 11.28
CA PHE A 189 -5.85 18.47 12.55
C PHE A 189 -6.81 18.66 13.74
N GLY A 190 -6.59 17.89 14.81
CA GLY A 190 -7.41 17.93 16.03
C GLY A 190 -8.82 17.36 15.90
N LYS A 191 -9.11 16.68 14.78
CA LYS A 191 -10.36 15.95 14.55
C LYS A 191 -10.10 14.47 14.35
N PHE A 192 -11.15 13.65 14.43
CA PHE A 192 -11.07 12.23 14.14
C PHE A 192 -11.20 12.00 12.62
N PRO A 193 -10.16 11.52 11.93
CA PRO A 193 -10.20 11.35 10.49
C PRO A 193 -11.03 10.13 10.06
N VAL A 194 -11.86 10.33 9.04
CA VAL A 194 -12.57 9.27 8.32
C VAL A 194 -12.16 9.32 6.86
N ILE A 195 -11.78 8.19 6.28
CA ILE A 195 -11.22 8.13 4.93
C ILE A 195 -12.19 7.39 4.02
N TYR A 196 -12.62 8.03 2.94
CA TYR A 196 -13.48 7.43 1.94
C TYR A 196 -12.85 7.46 0.55
N GLY A 197 -13.01 6.38 -0.19
CA GLY A 197 -12.65 6.26 -1.60
C GLY A 197 -13.53 5.24 -2.28
N THR A 198 -13.37 5.03 -3.58
CA THR A 198 -14.01 3.89 -4.25
C THR A 198 -13.26 2.59 -3.96
N ASP A 199 -13.89 1.44 -4.19
CA ASP A 199 -13.27 0.12 -4.06
C ASP A 199 -11.93 0.03 -4.82
N LYS A 200 -11.84 0.68 -5.97
CA LYS A 200 -10.61 0.74 -6.77
C LYS A 200 -9.44 1.35 -5.98
N PHE A 201 -9.68 2.36 -5.14
CA PHE A 201 -8.67 3.08 -4.36
C PHE A 201 -8.67 2.72 -2.86
N GLU A 202 -9.36 1.64 -2.46
CA GLU A 202 -9.33 1.15 -1.07
C GLU A 202 -7.90 0.91 -0.55
N PRO A 203 -6.94 0.34 -1.33
CA PRO A 203 -5.56 0.19 -0.87
C PRO A 203 -4.88 1.51 -0.49
N VAL A 204 -5.21 2.60 -1.19
CA VAL A 204 -4.71 3.94 -0.86
C VAL A 204 -5.30 4.44 0.46
N SER A 205 -6.59 4.19 0.68
CA SER A 205 -7.27 4.51 1.95
C SER A 205 -6.67 3.73 3.12
N ILE A 206 -6.37 2.44 2.93
CA ILE A 206 -5.68 1.60 3.91
C ILE A 206 -4.29 2.18 4.22
N ARG A 207 -3.51 2.53 3.19
CA ARG A 207 -2.18 3.12 3.35
C ARG A 207 -2.26 4.43 4.14
N PHE A 208 -3.16 5.34 3.79
CA PHE A 208 -3.32 6.60 4.51
C PHE A 208 -3.67 6.37 5.97
N ARG A 209 -4.60 5.45 6.27
CA ARG A 209 -4.92 5.06 7.64
C ARG A 209 -3.68 4.56 8.40
N GLN A 210 -2.89 3.67 7.81
CA GLN A 210 -1.67 3.14 8.43
C GLN A 210 -0.68 4.26 8.73
N GLN A 211 -0.49 5.20 7.81
CA GLN A 211 0.42 6.33 7.99
C GLN A 211 -0.08 7.32 9.05
N LEU A 212 -1.39 7.58 9.15
CA LEU A 212 -1.97 8.35 10.23
C LEU A 212 -1.70 7.68 11.60
N ASN A 213 -1.88 6.37 11.69
CA ASN A 213 -1.61 5.63 12.92
C ASN A 213 -0.11 5.69 13.29
N GLU A 214 0.79 5.40 12.34
CA GLU A 214 2.21 5.28 12.64
C GLU A 214 2.95 6.61 12.69
N ASN A 215 2.72 7.56 11.77
CA ASN A 215 3.42 8.83 11.74
C ASN A 215 2.78 9.86 12.67
N SER A 216 1.45 9.98 12.62
CA SER A 216 0.71 11.04 13.34
C SER A 216 0.20 10.60 14.70
N LYS A 217 0.25 9.30 15.05
CA LYS A 217 -0.33 8.70 16.26
C LYS A 217 -1.82 9.03 16.38
N GLU A 218 -2.53 8.97 15.25
CA GLU A 218 -3.97 9.21 15.16
C GLU A 218 -4.73 7.94 14.85
N LEU A 219 -5.76 7.63 15.64
CA LEU A 219 -6.74 6.62 15.28
C LEU A 219 -7.66 7.19 14.19
N CYS A 220 -8.04 6.35 13.24
CA CYS A 220 -8.96 6.69 12.17
C CYS A 220 -9.58 5.41 11.59
N TRP A 221 -10.66 5.55 10.84
CA TRP A 221 -11.15 4.42 10.04
C TRP A 221 -11.25 4.79 8.56
N HIS A 222 -11.46 3.79 7.73
CA HIS A 222 -11.73 3.99 6.31
C HIS A 222 -12.88 3.09 5.88
N GLN A 223 -13.54 3.49 4.81
CA GLN A 223 -14.55 2.68 4.15
C GLN A 223 -14.57 3.03 2.64
N LYS A 224 -15.25 2.23 1.86
CA LYS A 224 -15.30 2.38 0.41
C LYS A 224 -16.71 2.51 -0.14
N PHE A 225 -16.82 3.26 -1.24
CA PHE A 225 -18.00 3.26 -2.09
C PHE A 225 -17.98 2.06 -3.05
N PRO A 226 -19.14 1.44 -3.34
CA PRO A 226 -20.47 1.81 -2.86
C PRO A 226 -20.84 1.18 -1.50
N GLU A 227 -20.01 0.31 -0.92
CA GLU A 227 -20.33 -0.51 0.25
C GLU A 227 -20.83 0.32 1.45
N MET A 228 -20.15 1.43 1.75
CA MET A 228 -20.51 2.27 2.89
C MET A 228 -21.95 2.83 2.80
N ASN A 229 -22.50 2.95 1.59
CA ASN A 229 -23.86 3.44 1.38
C ASN A 229 -24.95 2.40 1.72
N HIS A 230 -24.58 1.14 1.97
CA HIS A 230 -25.51 0.08 2.37
C HIS A 230 -25.58 -0.12 3.88
N ASN A 231 -24.69 0.53 4.65
CA ASN A 231 -24.57 0.36 6.10
C ASN A 231 -24.13 1.65 6.82
N GLU A 232 -22.88 2.06 6.65
CA GLU A 232 -22.25 3.13 7.43
C GLU A 232 -22.89 4.50 7.26
N ILE A 233 -23.49 4.81 6.10
CA ILE A 233 -24.19 6.07 5.86
C ILE A 233 -25.29 6.32 6.89
N VAL A 234 -25.94 5.27 7.40
CA VAL A 234 -26.95 5.38 8.47
C VAL A 234 -26.34 5.86 9.79
N GLY A 235 -25.09 5.45 10.07
CA GLY A 235 -24.33 5.87 11.24
C GLY A 235 -24.08 7.39 11.31
N TRP A 236 -24.08 8.08 10.16
CA TRP A 236 -23.96 9.53 10.09
C TRP A 236 -25.11 10.29 10.74
N ALA A 237 -26.21 9.61 11.11
CA ALA A 237 -27.25 10.20 11.96
C ALA A 237 -26.69 10.72 13.30
N SER A 238 -25.62 10.10 13.82
CA SER A 238 -24.88 10.49 15.04
C SER A 238 -23.61 11.30 14.74
N GLY A 239 -23.39 11.73 13.48
CA GLY A 239 -22.25 12.54 13.09
C GLY A 239 -22.21 13.88 13.83
N ASN A 240 -20.99 14.40 14.03
CA ASN A 240 -20.76 15.65 14.77
C ASN A 240 -19.49 16.36 14.26
N GLY A 241 -19.25 17.57 14.74
CA GLY A 241 -18.14 18.42 14.33
C GLY A 241 -16.73 17.91 14.69
N ASN A 242 -16.60 16.85 15.49
CA ASN A 242 -15.32 16.25 15.84
C ASN A 242 -14.81 15.28 14.76
N LEU A 243 -15.67 14.87 13.80
CA LEU A 243 -15.28 14.05 12.67
C LEU A 243 -14.84 14.92 11.48
N SER A 244 -13.83 14.46 10.74
CA SER A 244 -13.37 15.09 9.52
C SER A 244 -13.15 14.03 8.43
N VAL A 245 -13.91 14.12 7.35
CA VAL A 245 -13.82 13.18 6.25
C VAL A 245 -12.78 13.65 5.24
N VAL A 246 -11.89 12.74 4.82
CA VAL A 246 -11.08 12.86 3.61
C VAL A 246 -11.67 11.94 2.56
N MET A 247 -12.07 12.49 1.43
CA MET A 247 -12.71 11.75 0.34
C MET A 247 -11.82 11.79 -0.90
N PHE A 248 -11.34 10.64 -1.34
CA PHE A 248 -10.59 10.51 -2.60
C PHE A 248 -11.55 10.52 -3.79
N ARG A 249 -11.27 11.40 -4.74
CA ARG A 249 -12.05 11.57 -5.98
C ARG A 249 -11.16 11.27 -7.18
N ASN A 250 -11.73 10.56 -8.13
CA ASN A 250 -11.05 10.25 -9.38
C ASN A 250 -11.99 10.59 -10.55
N ASP A 251 -11.42 11.11 -11.62
CA ASP A 251 -12.19 11.52 -12.83
C ASP A 251 -12.81 10.31 -13.55
N ASP A 252 -12.21 9.12 -13.39
CA ASP A 252 -12.65 7.85 -13.97
C ASP A 252 -13.47 6.98 -13.00
N ASP A 253 -13.89 7.51 -11.86
CA ASP A 253 -14.82 6.81 -10.98
C ASP A 253 -16.16 6.59 -11.70
N TYR A 254 -16.72 5.37 -11.55
CA TYR A 254 -18.02 5.08 -12.14
C TYR A 254 -19.06 6.14 -11.73
N TYR A 255 -19.82 6.65 -12.70
CA TYR A 255 -20.70 7.82 -12.49
C TYR A 255 -21.65 7.69 -11.29
N ARG A 256 -22.18 6.47 -11.00
CA ARG A 256 -23.02 6.24 -9.82
C ARG A 256 -22.26 6.39 -8.51
N ASN A 257 -20.96 6.09 -8.48
CA ASN A 257 -20.14 6.33 -7.31
C ASN A 257 -19.89 7.82 -7.12
N GLN A 258 -19.72 8.59 -8.19
CA GLN A 258 -19.62 10.06 -8.10
C GLN A 258 -20.88 10.66 -7.49
N GLU A 259 -22.08 10.25 -7.95
CA GLU A 259 -23.36 10.67 -7.39
C GLU A 259 -23.54 10.25 -5.92
N ARG A 260 -23.13 9.03 -5.58
CA ARG A 260 -23.11 8.55 -4.17
C ARG A 260 -22.24 9.40 -3.28
N MET A 261 -21.07 9.79 -3.76
CA MET A 261 -20.14 10.66 -3.05
C MET A 261 -20.74 12.06 -2.82
N GLU A 262 -21.39 12.66 -3.82
CA GLU A 262 -22.05 13.95 -3.67
C GLU A 262 -23.19 13.90 -2.64
N PHE A 263 -24.04 12.87 -2.72
CA PHE A 263 -25.10 12.67 -1.73
C PHE A 263 -24.53 12.49 -0.32
N THR A 264 -23.53 11.60 -0.17
CA THR A 264 -22.91 11.31 1.13
C THR A 264 -22.23 12.56 1.70
N LYS A 265 -21.54 13.35 0.87
CA LYS A 265 -20.94 14.62 1.26
C LYS A 265 -21.96 15.59 1.86
N LYS A 266 -23.15 15.66 1.24
CA LYS A 266 -24.25 16.49 1.79
C LYS A 266 -24.70 15.96 3.15
N VAL A 267 -24.97 14.66 3.30
CA VAL A 267 -25.37 14.05 4.56
C VAL A 267 -24.37 14.35 5.67
N ILE A 268 -23.05 14.19 5.39
CA ILE A 268 -21.97 14.44 6.36
C ILE A 268 -21.94 15.91 6.79
N LYS A 269 -22.03 16.84 5.84
CA LYS A 269 -22.02 18.28 6.12
C LYS A 269 -23.24 18.74 6.91
N ASP A 270 -24.42 18.18 6.61
CA ASP A 270 -25.66 18.48 7.33
C ASP A 270 -25.59 18.04 8.82
N LYS A 271 -24.66 17.15 9.17
CA LYS A 271 -24.36 16.71 10.54
C LYS A 271 -23.20 17.49 11.21
N GLY A 272 -22.72 18.54 10.57
CA GLY A 272 -21.68 19.42 11.12
C GLY A 272 -20.24 18.91 10.95
N SER A 273 -20.05 17.76 10.28
CA SER A 273 -18.70 17.24 9.98
C SER A 273 -18.13 17.89 8.71
N SER A 274 -16.80 18.04 8.66
CA SER A 274 -16.12 18.57 7.49
C SER A 274 -15.83 17.47 6.47
N VAL A 275 -15.83 17.84 5.18
CA VAL A 275 -15.40 16.96 4.07
C VAL A 275 -14.31 17.67 3.29
N THR A 276 -13.15 17.07 3.22
CA THR A 276 -12.02 17.49 2.37
C THR A 276 -11.92 16.50 1.21
N GLU A 277 -12.12 16.97 0.00
CA GLU A 277 -11.94 16.15 -1.20
C GLU A 277 -10.51 16.31 -1.70
N ILE A 278 -9.88 15.18 -2.05
CA ILE A 278 -8.58 15.13 -2.71
C ILE A 278 -8.82 14.51 -4.09
N ILE A 279 -8.52 15.28 -5.13
CA ILE A 279 -8.69 14.84 -6.52
C ILE A 279 -7.37 14.24 -7.00
N SER A 280 -7.38 12.97 -7.39
CA SER A 280 -6.20 12.32 -7.94
C SER A 280 -5.79 12.93 -9.28
N LYS A 281 -4.50 12.83 -9.62
CA LYS A 281 -3.99 13.21 -10.94
C LYS A 281 -3.35 12.01 -11.62
N GLY A 282 -3.38 11.99 -12.93
CA GLY A 282 -2.81 10.93 -13.77
C GLY A 282 -3.87 10.19 -14.59
N ASN A 283 -3.40 9.31 -15.47
CA ASN A 283 -4.24 8.58 -16.43
C ASN A 283 -4.41 7.10 -16.03
N SER A 284 -3.39 6.50 -15.39
CA SER A 284 -3.43 5.11 -14.95
C SER A 284 -3.76 4.98 -13.45
N PHE A 285 -4.11 3.76 -13.04
CA PHE A 285 -4.32 3.45 -11.62
C PHE A 285 -3.06 3.72 -10.79
N LEU A 286 -1.87 3.38 -11.32
CA LEU A 286 -0.60 3.60 -10.60
C LEU A 286 -0.28 5.09 -10.45
N GLU A 287 -0.48 5.89 -11.52
CA GLU A 287 -0.28 7.34 -11.43
C GLU A 287 -1.18 7.95 -10.35
N LYS A 288 -2.48 7.67 -10.39
CA LYS A 288 -3.46 8.19 -9.42
C LYS A 288 -3.17 7.70 -7.99
N SER A 289 -2.83 6.42 -7.85
CA SER A 289 -2.52 5.83 -6.53
C SER A 289 -1.26 6.44 -5.93
N LEU A 290 -0.17 6.53 -6.69
CA LEU A 290 1.09 7.09 -6.20
C LEU A 290 0.98 8.60 -5.92
N TYR A 291 0.18 9.35 -6.71
CA TYR A 291 -0.15 10.73 -6.42
C TYR A 291 -0.82 10.89 -5.05
N LEU A 292 -1.90 10.13 -4.82
CA LEU A 292 -2.65 10.16 -3.55
C LEU A 292 -1.77 9.69 -2.38
N ILE A 293 -0.97 8.65 -2.56
CA ILE A 293 -0.06 8.13 -1.52
C ILE A 293 0.97 9.18 -1.13
N TYR A 294 1.62 9.80 -2.09
CA TYR A 294 2.65 10.80 -1.81
C TYR A 294 2.07 12.03 -1.10
N LEU A 295 0.89 12.49 -1.53
CA LEU A 295 0.16 13.57 -0.88
C LEU A 295 -0.20 13.20 0.57
N THR A 296 -0.74 12.02 0.79
CA THR A 296 -1.19 11.60 2.11
C THR A 296 -0.04 11.26 3.05
N ASP A 297 1.08 10.75 2.56
CA ASP A 297 2.29 10.56 3.37
C ASP A 297 2.82 11.91 3.89
N TRP A 298 2.86 12.97 3.05
CA TRP A 298 3.15 14.34 3.48
C TRP A 298 2.13 14.87 4.48
N THR A 299 0.83 14.63 4.25
CA THR A 299 -0.24 15.04 5.18
C THR A 299 0.01 14.49 6.58
N THR A 300 0.37 13.20 6.69
CA THR A 300 0.63 12.59 8.00
C THR A 300 1.87 13.16 8.70
N LEU A 301 2.89 13.52 7.94
CA LEU A 301 4.07 14.20 8.48
C LEU A 301 3.72 15.59 9.04
N PHE A 302 2.97 16.39 8.27
CA PHE A 302 2.56 17.73 8.74
C PHE A 302 1.70 17.68 9.99
N ILE A 303 0.83 16.67 10.13
CA ILE A 303 0.08 16.45 11.38
C ILE A 303 1.03 16.12 12.53
N ALA A 304 2.01 15.22 12.32
CA ALA A 304 2.99 14.87 13.35
C ALA A 304 3.81 16.10 13.81
N GLU A 305 4.22 16.94 12.87
CA GLU A 305 4.95 18.18 13.15
C GLU A 305 4.09 19.19 13.93
N LYS A 306 2.81 19.37 13.55
CA LYS A 306 1.87 20.20 14.30
C LYS A 306 1.63 19.69 15.73
N LYS A 307 1.66 18.37 15.93
CA LYS A 307 1.58 17.71 17.25
C LYS A 307 2.90 17.75 18.02
N GLN A 308 4.02 18.12 17.38
CA GLN A 308 5.36 18.08 17.96
C GLN A 308 5.75 16.67 18.46
N ILE A 309 5.38 15.62 17.72
CA ILE A 309 5.68 14.23 18.04
C ILE A 309 6.70 13.64 17.06
N ASP A 310 7.44 12.63 17.51
CA ASP A 310 8.36 11.90 16.62
C ASP A 310 7.58 10.94 15.69
N PRO A 311 7.55 11.23 14.37
CA PRO A 311 6.87 10.36 13.41
C PRO A 311 7.60 9.04 13.16
N VAL A 312 8.82 8.85 13.63
CA VAL A 312 9.61 7.62 13.41
C VAL A 312 9.36 6.59 14.52
N GLU A 313 9.13 7.05 15.72
CA GLU A 313 8.97 6.24 16.93
C GLU A 313 7.83 5.21 16.82
N ILE A 314 8.11 3.94 17.17
CA ILE A 314 7.17 2.80 17.12
C ILE A 314 7.31 1.86 18.34
N LYS A 315 7.67 2.40 19.49
CA LYS A 315 7.97 1.64 20.74
C LYS A 315 6.92 0.59 21.08
N VAL A 316 5.63 0.85 20.81
CA VAL A 316 4.54 -0.10 21.09
C VAL A 316 4.67 -1.35 20.20
N ILE A 317 5.06 -1.17 18.93
CA ILE A 317 5.28 -2.31 18.01
C ILE A 317 6.51 -3.10 18.44
N ASP A 318 7.57 -2.42 18.85
CA ASP A 318 8.80 -3.09 19.31
C ASP A 318 8.54 -3.87 20.60
N ALA A 319 7.83 -3.27 21.57
CA ALA A 319 7.41 -3.96 22.79
C ALA A 319 6.54 -5.21 22.52
N LEU A 320 5.66 -5.16 21.51
CA LEU A 320 4.90 -6.34 21.11
C LEU A 320 5.80 -7.45 20.55
N LYS A 321 6.78 -7.10 19.72
CA LYS A 321 7.74 -8.08 19.18
C LYS A 321 8.55 -8.74 20.30
N ASP A 322 9.05 -7.93 21.25
CA ASP A 322 9.80 -8.44 22.40
C ASP A 322 8.94 -9.36 23.26
N TYR A 323 7.68 -9.01 23.48
CA TYR A 323 6.73 -9.87 24.18
C TYR A 323 6.54 -11.21 23.47
N LEU A 324 6.30 -11.20 22.14
CA LEU A 324 6.10 -12.43 21.37
C LEU A 324 7.33 -13.36 21.41
N LEU A 325 8.55 -12.82 21.48
CA LEU A 325 9.76 -13.63 21.65
C LEU A 325 9.81 -14.39 22.99
N THR A 326 9.04 -14.00 23.99
CA THR A 326 8.93 -14.70 25.27
C THR A 326 7.97 -15.89 25.26
N ILE A 327 7.13 -15.98 24.24
CA ILE A 327 6.11 -17.04 24.08
C ILE A 327 6.74 -18.19 23.29
N LYS A 328 6.70 -19.40 23.86
CA LYS A 328 7.23 -20.61 23.22
C LYS A 328 6.16 -21.29 22.37
#